data_0b4f331efc8769baf3b9725bb6fdac0f
#
_entry.id   0b4f331efc8769baf3b9725bb6fdac0f
#
_cell.length_a   1.000
_cell.length_b   1.000
_cell.length_c   1.000
_cell.angle_alpha   90.00
_cell.angle_beta   90.00
_cell.angle_gamma   90.00
#
_symmetry.space_group_name_H-M   'P 1'
#
loop_
_entity.id
_entity.type
_entity.pdbx_description
1 polymer ?
#
loop_
_entity_poly.entity_id
_entity_poly.type
_entity_poly.pdbx_seq_one_letter_code
_entity_poly.pdbx_strand_id
1 'polypeptide(L)'
;IQGGISDDEIREVLDKVGLLPDDKRKYYKYSLGMRQRLGIAAAIMGEPDVILLDEPINAIDVDGVEEIRDTIRNLVDENRIIIIACHDKEEMDYMADTVIRMAEGRIWEGESVRSGCVF
;
A
#
# COMPACT_ATOMS: atom_id res chain seq x y z
N ILE A 1 21.07 8.11 -0.15
CA ILE A 1 20.23 6.93 -0.31
C ILE A 1 21.13 5.72 -0.55
N GLN A 2 21.03 4.75 0.32
CA GLN A 2 21.75 3.50 0.15
C GLN A 2 21.15 2.68 -1.00
N GLY A 3 21.99 2.03 -1.78
CA GLY A 3 21.56 1.09 -2.80
C GLY A 3 21.53 1.62 -4.21
N GLY A 4 21.96 2.84 -4.46
CA GLY A 4 22.11 3.36 -5.83
C GLY A 4 20.81 3.47 -6.61
N ILE A 5 19.71 3.84 -5.95
CA ILE A 5 18.44 4.10 -6.62
C ILE A 5 18.59 5.33 -7.51
N SER A 6 18.31 5.17 -8.81
CA SER A 6 18.43 6.25 -9.79
C SER A 6 17.22 7.20 -9.74
N ASP A 7 17.41 8.41 -10.29
CA ASP A 7 16.30 9.37 -10.44
C ASP A 7 15.18 8.81 -11.31
N ASP A 8 15.51 7.99 -12.32
CA ASP A 8 14.53 7.35 -13.17
C ASP A 8 13.68 6.35 -12.42
N GLU A 9 14.26 5.56 -11.52
CA GLU A 9 13.51 4.65 -10.64
C GLU A 9 12.58 5.41 -9.71
N ILE A 10 13.03 6.52 -9.14
CA ILE A 10 12.22 7.37 -8.27
C ILE A 10 11.01 7.92 -9.05
N ARG A 11 11.22 8.42 -10.25
CA ARG A 11 10.15 8.93 -11.11
C ARG A 11 9.14 7.84 -11.47
N GLU A 12 9.61 6.67 -11.82
CA GLU A 12 8.78 5.52 -12.15
C GLU A 12 7.91 5.09 -10.96
N VAL A 13 8.48 5.04 -9.77
CA VAL A 13 7.76 4.66 -8.54
C VAL A 13 6.72 5.73 -8.17
N LEU A 14 7.05 7.01 -8.26
CA LEU A 14 6.10 8.09 -8.01
C LEU A 14 4.93 8.03 -8.98
N ASP A 15 5.17 7.75 -10.24
CA ASP A 15 4.15 7.59 -11.26
C ASP A 15 3.22 6.39 -10.94
N LYS A 16 3.78 5.26 -10.51
CA LYS A 16 3.02 4.07 -10.09
C LYS A 16 2.01 4.36 -8.97
N VAL A 17 2.34 5.25 -8.05
CA VAL A 17 1.44 5.63 -6.95
C VAL A 17 0.59 6.85 -7.26
N GLY A 18 0.62 7.35 -8.48
CA GLY A 18 -0.18 8.48 -8.93
C GLY A 18 0.28 9.84 -8.42
N LEU A 19 1.54 9.96 -8.05
CA LEU A 19 2.15 11.24 -7.71
C LEU A 19 2.91 11.80 -8.92
N LEU A 20 2.85 13.12 -9.12
CA LEU A 20 3.57 13.79 -10.18
C LEU A 20 5.05 13.96 -9.79
N PRO A 21 5.99 13.36 -10.53
CA PRO A 21 7.42 13.46 -10.20
C PRO A 21 7.96 14.89 -10.20
N ASP A 22 7.38 15.75 -11.00
CA ASP A 22 7.79 17.15 -11.13
C ASP A 22 6.98 18.12 -10.25
N ASP A 23 6.14 17.61 -9.37
CA ASP A 23 5.41 18.43 -8.40
C ASP A 23 6.40 19.08 -7.43
N LYS A 24 6.48 20.41 -7.47
CA LYS A 24 7.37 21.20 -6.61
C LYS A 24 6.78 21.51 -5.25
N ARG A 25 5.58 21.01 -4.97
CA ARG A 25 4.90 21.20 -3.71
C ARG A 25 5.71 20.53 -2.59
N LYS A 26 5.91 21.24 -1.51
CA LYS A 26 6.62 20.68 -0.35
C LYS A 26 5.73 19.69 0.39
N TYR A 27 6.31 18.70 1.03
CA TYR A 27 5.63 17.64 1.74
C TYR A 27 4.58 18.14 2.74
N TYR A 28 4.86 19.21 3.48
CA TYR A 28 3.88 19.76 4.42
C TYR A 28 2.61 20.32 3.76
N LYS A 29 2.64 20.55 2.46
CA LYS A 29 1.48 20.97 1.66
C LYS A 29 0.76 19.81 0.98
N TYR A 30 1.26 18.60 1.13
CA TYR A 30 0.60 17.42 0.60
C TYR A 30 -0.69 17.13 1.36
N SER A 31 -1.73 16.70 0.65
CA SER A 31 -2.91 16.11 1.26
C SER A 31 -2.55 14.83 2.01
N LEU A 32 -3.41 14.37 2.91
CA LEU A 32 -3.19 13.11 3.61
C LEU A 32 -3.05 11.94 2.60
N GLY A 33 -3.90 11.88 1.58
CA GLY A 33 -3.80 10.88 0.51
C GLY A 33 -2.48 10.93 -0.24
N MET A 34 -1.98 12.13 -0.54
CA MET A 34 -0.66 12.29 -1.17
C MET A 34 0.47 11.78 -0.27
N ARG A 35 0.40 12.06 1.03
CA ARG A 35 1.39 11.56 2.01
C ARG A 35 1.35 10.04 2.11
N GLN A 36 0.16 9.45 2.12
CA GLN A 36 0.00 7.99 2.13
C GLN A 36 0.58 7.35 0.87
N ARG A 37 0.29 7.91 -0.29
CA ARG A 37 0.86 7.42 -1.56
C ARG A 37 2.38 7.56 -1.61
N LEU A 38 2.93 8.65 -1.06
CA LEU A 38 4.38 8.79 -0.93
C LEU A 38 4.98 7.71 -0.02
N GLY A 39 4.30 7.39 1.08
CA GLY A 39 4.69 6.28 1.97
C GLY A 39 4.70 4.93 1.25
N ILE A 40 3.68 4.66 0.44
CA ILE A 40 3.64 3.45 -0.40
C ILE A 40 4.77 3.46 -1.43
N ALA A 41 5.03 4.60 -2.07
CA ALA A 41 6.15 4.75 -3.00
C ALA A 41 7.48 4.39 -2.33
N ALA A 42 7.72 4.90 -1.12
CA ALA A 42 8.92 4.56 -0.36
C ALA A 42 9.01 3.07 -0.03
N ALA A 43 7.87 2.43 0.27
CA ALA A 43 7.82 1.00 0.59
C ALA A 43 8.15 0.10 -0.61
N ILE A 44 7.77 0.52 -1.82
CA ILE A 44 8.01 -0.27 -3.05
C ILE A 44 9.34 0.05 -3.75
N MET A 45 10.05 1.04 -3.25
CA MET A 45 11.35 1.43 -3.79
C MET A 45 12.33 0.25 -3.70
N GLY A 46 13.03 -0.05 -4.79
CA GLY A 46 13.96 -1.18 -4.83
C GLY A 46 13.29 -2.54 -5.07
N GLU A 47 12.03 -2.58 -5.42
CA GLU A 47 11.27 -3.80 -5.76
C GLU A 47 11.32 -4.90 -4.69
N PRO A 48 10.90 -4.63 -3.44
CA PRO A 48 10.93 -5.62 -2.38
C PRO A 48 9.96 -6.78 -2.66
N ASP A 49 10.31 -7.96 -2.17
CA ASP A 49 9.45 -9.14 -2.24
C ASP A 49 8.31 -9.09 -1.23
N VAL A 50 8.51 -8.38 -0.13
CA VAL A 50 7.52 -8.23 0.96
C VAL A 50 7.30 -6.75 1.27
N ILE A 51 6.04 -6.34 1.24
CA ILE A 51 5.62 -4.98 1.59
C ILE A 51 4.71 -5.06 2.80
N LEU A 52 4.98 -4.22 3.80
CA LEU A 52 4.14 -4.06 4.99
C LEU A 52 3.49 -2.68 4.96
N LEU A 53 2.17 -2.64 5.02
CA LEU A 53 1.39 -1.39 5.07
C LEU A 53 0.54 -1.38 6.35
N ASP A 54 0.74 -0.37 7.17
CA ASP A 54 -0.01 -0.20 8.41
C ASP A 54 -1.04 0.92 8.25
N GLU A 55 -2.33 0.56 8.32
CA GLU A 55 -3.47 1.47 8.16
C GLU A 55 -3.33 2.41 6.95
N PRO A 56 -3.12 1.89 5.73
CA PRO A 56 -2.78 2.73 4.58
C PRO A 56 -3.91 3.67 4.13
N ILE A 57 -5.14 3.40 4.56
CA ILE A 57 -6.34 4.17 4.19
C ILE A 57 -7.01 4.88 5.35
N ASN A 58 -6.38 4.89 6.53
CA ASN A 58 -6.95 5.51 7.71
C ASN A 58 -7.09 7.04 7.54
N ALA A 59 -8.25 7.58 7.91
CA ALA A 59 -8.55 9.02 7.93
C ALA A 59 -8.46 9.74 6.56
N ILE A 60 -8.55 9.02 5.47
CA ILE A 60 -8.58 9.58 4.12
C ILE A 60 -10.04 9.76 3.67
N ASP A 61 -10.31 10.76 2.84
CA ASP A 61 -11.63 10.96 2.24
C ASP A 61 -11.97 9.85 1.22
N VAL A 62 -13.24 9.76 0.82
CA VAL A 62 -13.74 8.67 -0.04
C VAL A 62 -12.96 8.57 -1.34
N ASP A 63 -12.70 9.70 -2.00
CA ASP A 63 -11.98 9.71 -3.28
C ASP A 63 -10.52 9.25 -3.10
N GLY A 64 -9.87 9.72 -2.04
CA GLY A 64 -8.52 9.28 -1.70
C GLY A 64 -8.42 7.80 -1.33
N VAL A 65 -9.46 7.24 -0.70
CA VAL A 65 -9.53 5.80 -0.39
C VAL A 65 -9.52 4.97 -1.66
N GLU A 66 -10.32 5.31 -2.66
CA GLU A 66 -10.35 4.60 -3.94
C GLU A 66 -8.98 4.62 -4.63
N GLU A 67 -8.34 5.78 -4.67
CA GLU A 67 -7.01 5.91 -5.26
C GLU A 67 -5.95 5.02 -4.57
N ILE A 68 -5.99 4.96 -3.23
CA ILE A 68 -5.08 4.11 -2.46
C ILE A 68 -5.38 2.63 -2.68
N ARG A 69 -6.65 2.23 -2.68
CA ARG A 69 -7.07 0.85 -2.99
C ARG A 69 -6.53 0.39 -4.34
N ASP A 70 -6.74 1.21 -5.36
CA ASP A 70 -6.31 0.91 -6.72
C ASP A 70 -4.77 0.82 -6.79
N THR A 71 -4.09 1.73 -6.12
CA THR A 71 -2.63 1.71 -6.03
C THR A 71 -2.16 0.39 -5.41
N ILE A 72 -2.72 -0.02 -4.28
CA ILE A 72 -2.34 -1.27 -3.61
C ILE A 72 -2.67 -2.49 -4.49
N ARG A 73 -3.85 -2.52 -5.11
CA ARG A 73 -4.25 -3.61 -6.01
C ARG A 73 -3.31 -3.73 -7.20
N ASN A 74 -2.85 -2.62 -7.76
CA ASN A 74 -1.93 -2.60 -8.89
C ASN A 74 -0.50 -3.05 -8.52
N LEU A 75 -0.17 -3.10 -7.23
CA LEU A 75 1.11 -3.60 -6.74
C LEU A 75 1.14 -5.14 -6.60
N VAL A 76 0.00 -5.79 -6.67
CA VAL A 76 -0.10 -7.24 -6.53
C VAL A 76 0.58 -7.93 -7.72
N ASP A 77 1.48 -8.85 -7.42
CA ASP A 77 2.33 -9.53 -8.37
C ASP A 77 2.62 -10.93 -7.83
N GLU A 78 2.86 -11.89 -8.70
CA GLU A 78 3.09 -13.29 -8.34
C GLU A 78 4.30 -13.50 -7.42
N ASN A 79 5.25 -12.58 -7.48
CA ASN A 79 6.51 -12.67 -6.73
C ASN A 79 6.53 -11.75 -5.50
N ARG A 80 5.39 -11.17 -5.13
CA ARG A 80 5.32 -10.18 -4.06
C ARG A 80 4.22 -10.51 -3.06
N ILE A 81 4.58 -10.37 -1.78
CA ILE A 81 3.63 -10.47 -0.67
C ILE A 81 3.36 -9.07 -0.15
N ILE A 82 2.09 -8.70 -0.05
CA ILE A 82 1.66 -7.45 0.58
C ILE A 82 0.88 -7.80 1.84
N ILE A 83 1.37 -7.35 2.97
CA ILE A 83 0.72 -7.53 4.27
C ILE A 83 0.16 -6.19 4.71
N ILE A 84 -1.14 -6.15 4.98
CA ILE A 84 -1.84 -4.92 5.37
C ILE A 84 -2.43 -5.10 6.75
N ALA A 85 -2.07 -4.23 7.69
CA ALA A 85 -2.76 -4.10 8.95
C ALA A 85 -3.86 -3.06 8.82
N CYS A 86 -5.11 -3.48 9.01
CA CYS A 86 -6.28 -2.63 8.88
C CYS A 86 -7.38 -3.13 9.81
N HIS A 87 -8.16 -2.22 10.39
CA HIS A 87 -9.28 -2.56 11.27
C HIS A 87 -10.64 -2.46 10.57
N ASP A 88 -10.69 -1.93 9.36
CA ASP A 88 -11.91 -1.79 8.57
C ASP A 88 -12.17 -3.05 7.75
N LYS A 89 -13.31 -3.70 8.04
CA LYS A 89 -13.66 -4.96 7.40
C LYS A 89 -13.95 -4.80 5.90
N GLU A 90 -14.65 -3.74 5.51
CA GLU A 90 -14.99 -3.50 4.10
C GLU A 90 -13.73 -3.30 3.26
N GLU A 91 -12.78 -2.56 3.81
CA GLU A 91 -11.50 -2.32 3.14
C GLU A 91 -10.68 -3.61 3.00
N MET A 92 -10.67 -4.44 4.04
CA MET A 92 -10.00 -5.74 3.98
C MET A 92 -10.64 -6.66 2.95
N ASP A 93 -11.97 -6.73 2.93
CA ASP A 93 -12.71 -7.55 1.96
C ASP A 93 -12.45 -7.09 0.51
N TYR A 94 -12.21 -5.80 0.31
CA TYR A 94 -11.87 -5.25 -1.00
C TYR A 94 -10.44 -5.56 -1.44
N MET A 95 -9.48 -5.38 -0.54
CA MET A 95 -8.06 -5.44 -0.88
C MET A 95 -7.43 -6.82 -0.72
N ALA A 96 -7.85 -7.59 0.26
CA ALA A 96 -7.16 -8.81 0.68
C ALA A 96 -7.60 -10.05 -0.08
N ASP A 97 -6.66 -10.92 -0.37
CA ASP A 97 -6.93 -12.28 -0.86
C ASP A 97 -7.17 -13.23 0.33
N THR A 98 -6.49 -12.98 1.44
CA THR A 98 -6.63 -13.73 2.68
C THR A 98 -6.66 -12.77 3.86
N VAL A 99 -7.59 -12.97 4.78
CA VAL A 99 -7.70 -12.17 6.00
C VAL A 99 -7.36 -13.01 7.21
N ILE A 100 -6.47 -12.51 8.04
CA ILE A 100 -6.13 -13.09 9.34
C ILE A 100 -6.63 -12.15 10.41
N ARG A 101 -7.45 -12.66 11.31
CA ARG A 101 -7.93 -11.90 12.46
C ARG A 101 -7.00 -12.09 13.63
N MET A 102 -6.66 -11.00 14.29
CA MET A 102 -5.84 -11.00 15.50
C MET A 102 -6.56 -10.29 16.64
N ALA A 103 -6.50 -10.85 17.81
CA ALA A 103 -6.99 -10.24 19.04
C ALA A 103 -6.11 -10.65 20.22
N GLU A 104 -5.80 -9.70 21.09
CA GLU A 104 -5.00 -9.93 22.31
C GLU A 104 -3.67 -10.64 22.06
N GLY A 105 -3.00 -10.30 20.96
CA GLY A 105 -1.71 -10.89 20.57
C GLY A 105 -1.82 -12.33 20.03
N ARG A 106 -3.02 -12.80 19.69
CA ARG A 106 -3.27 -14.14 19.17
C ARG A 106 -3.93 -14.08 17.82
N ILE A 107 -3.65 -15.08 17.00
CA ILE A 107 -4.30 -15.28 15.70
C ILE A 107 -5.60 -16.07 15.91
N TRP A 108 -6.69 -15.55 15.37
CA TRP A 108 -7.94 -16.27 15.17
C TRP A 108 -7.91 -16.94 13.80
N GLU A 109 -8.88 -17.85 13.53
CA GLU A 109 -8.93 -18.54 12.24
C GLU A 109 -8.86 -17.58 11.06
N GLY A 110 -7.97 -17.90 10.10
CA GLY A 110 -7.89 -17.16 8.84
C GLY A 110 -9.10 -17.40 7.97
N GLU A 111 -9.70 -16.35 7.45
CA GLU A 111 -10.74 -16.43 6.43
C GLU A 111 -10.13 -16.14 5.06
N SER A 112 -10.26 -17.07 4.12
CA SER A 112 -9.91 -16.81 2.73
C SER A 112 -11.05 -16.04 2.08
N VAL A 113 -10.77 -14.83 1.61
CA VAL A 113 -11.75 -13.97 0.94
C VAL A 113 -11.85 -14.32 -0.55
N ARG A 114 -10.77 -14.82 -1.12
CA ARG A 114 -10.70 -15.29 -2.51
C ARG A 114 -9.88 -16.56 -2.58
N SER A 115 -10.40 -17.54 -3.29
CA SER A 115 -9.69 -18.81 -3.47
C SER A 115 -8.43 -18.62 -4.31
N GLY A 116 -7.28 -18.95 -3.73
CA GLY A 116 -6.06 -19.17 -4.50
C GLY A 116 -4.81 -18.45 -4.09
N CYS A 117 -4.83 -17.58 -3.08
CA CYS A 117 -3.61 -16.95 -2.59
C CYS A 117 -3.38 -17.25 -1.11
N VAL A 118 -2.23 -17.80 -0.86
CA VAL A 118 -1.62 -17.87 0.48
C VAL A 118 -0.72 -16.64 0.57
N PHE A 119 -0.77 -15.92 1.66
CA PHE A 119 0.00 -14.68 1.91
C PHE A 119 1.21 -14.47 1.05
#